data_15143fb2ac9cbdd71b61878cf2eeffe1
#
_entry.id   15143fb2ac9cbdd71b61878cf2eeffe1
#
_cell.length_a   1.000
_cell.length_b   1.000
_cell.length_c   1.000
_cell.angle_alpha   90.00
_cell.angle_beta   90.00
_cell.angle_gamma   90.00
#
_symmetry.space_group_name_H-M   'P 1'
#
loop_
_entity.id
_entity.type
_entity.pdbx_description
1 polymer ?
#
loop_
_entity_poly.entity_id
_entity_poly.type
_entity_poly.pdbx_seq_one_letter_code
_entity_poly.pdbx_strand_id
1 'polypeptide(L)'
;MENLLDHQNRLVSIYSSLHRNTDPSLFMKSLQSLIVDLRKIIITSKIASVQKAHFDVLTLLFKLIVYSRDIYGGLGERDLSYYMLFIWKYHFPVPTANCLHKIVMPIEKNPPYGSWRDVKGFCDYIRKHSEKNNKDPFIETCIGLMNQQLEDDYKTWGDALDTYNRKFGTPWEVPYPIPADVGVSLVCRWIPRETSAHKWLFERCVIQWMRAFRPHYLKTVGNSAERFQKALKKGKKEYRHMFSRLSKAWDTLQIKQCSQQWDSINHHKMPMRAMTTQQQALLNIGLNGKVRTKTMHNKDRQVCASKIQACWLTYKSQHPVFLDMGSIIKQALRVSNTAEKSRMEKLWTSVLNQIPAIPYMIPFLDMSLFHTDNDSFYHALGMALAIACKSTLFGNQKRIVMYDCSCHFVSLNGDLTQMIDIVKPIYHEHHIGSDLENAFSMCASAIQDSKLDESHVEYLTFIVFGNFSQSTPIHNALSAFHSSNISTPSVLYWAGSHIGHNVIELNVSSLDSSIDDSKNKESREYPCFVGYSNHTLTRIAQMSSDTWKHITPYGFLRYLLSHTRYDPIESYFKTLLGAGGK
;
A
#
# COMPACT_ATOMS: atom_id res chain seq x y z
N MET A 1 26.20 -1.66 22.73
CA MET A 1 24.71 -1.51 22.78
C MET A 1 24.29 -0.19 22.12
N GLU A 2 25.01 0.90 22.26
CA GLU A 2 24.68 2.21 21.64
C GLU A 2 24.45 2.15 20.14
N ASN A 3 25.28 1.43 19.37
CA ASN A 3 25.11 1.33 17.93
C ASN A 3 23.82 0.58 17.50
N LEU A 4 23.28 -0.32 18.32
CA LEU A 4 22.05 -1.04 17.98
C LEU A 4 20.83 -0.14 18.09
N LEU A 5 20.74 0.64 19.15
CA LEU A 5 19.64 1.59 19.35
C LEU A 5 19.62 2.65 18.23
N ASP A 6 20.80 3.19 17.86
CA ASP A 6 20.93 4.11 16.72
C ASP A 6 20.39 3.48 15.42
N HIS A 7 20.78 2.25 15.12
CA HIS A 7 20.29 1.57 13.92
C HIS A 7 18.79 1.28 13.95
N GLN A 8 18.22 0.98 15.12
CA GLN A 8 16.78 0.83 15.30
C GLN A 8 16.06 2.17 15.07
N ASN A 9 16.57 3.25 15.62
CA ASN A 9 16.01 4.59 15.41
C ASN A 9 16.10 5.04 13.95
N ARG A 10 17.22 4.76 13.28
CA ARG A 10 17.37 5.02 11.84
C ARG A 10 16.41 4.18 10.99
N LEU A 11 16.15 2.92 11.37
CA LEU A 11 15.13 2.10 10.71
C LEU A 11 13.72 2.70 10.89
N VAL A 12 13.39 3.16 12.08
CA VAL A 12 12.12 3.86 12.35
C VAL A 12 12.03 5.15 11.52
N SER A 13 13.13 5.92 11.42
CA SER A 13 13.19 7.12 10.56
C SER A 13 12.93 6.80 9.08
N ILE A 14 13.51 5.73 8.57
CA ILE A 14 13.26 5.26 7.21
C ILE A 14 11.78 4.86 7.04
N TYR A 15 11.22 4.12 8.00
CA TYR A 15 9.79 3.77 7.98
C TYR A 15 8.90 5.03 7.98
N SER A 16 9.22 6.00 8.81
CA SER A 16 8.50 7.28 8.91
C SER A 16 8.60 8.13 7.64
N SER A 17 9.60 7.86 6.80
CA SER A 17 9.77 8.52 5.49
C SER A 17 9.05 7.80 4.35
N LEU A 18 8.31 6.71 4.61
CA LEU A 18 7.60 5.95 3.56
C LEU A 18 6.26 6.62 3.19
N HIS A 19 6.31 7.77 2.55
CA HIS A 19 5.14 8.50 2.06
C HIS A 19 5.35 9.06 0.64
N ARG A 20 4.27 9.45 -0.05
CA ARG A 20 4.29 9.86 -1.47
C ARG A 20 5.15 11.07 -1.78
N ASN A 21 5.31 11.98 -0.82
CA ASN A 21 6.05 13.23 -0.99
C ASN A 21 7.51 13.13 -0.50
N THR A 22 7.99 11.92 -0.22
CA THR A 22 9.38 11.69 0.20
C THR A 22 10.36 12.15 -0.87
N ASP A 23 11.40 12.90 -0.47
CA ASP A 23 12.55 13.18 -1.34
C ASP A 23 13.29 11.86 -1.63
N PRO A 24 13.28 11.39 -2.89
CA PRO A 24 13.92 10.13 -3.23
C PRO A 24 15.42 10.12 -2.95
N SER A 25 16.10 11.26 -3.11
CA SER A 25 17.56 11.36 -2.97
C SER A 25 17.96 11.22 -1.51
N LEU A 26 17.29 11.93 -0.61
CA LEU A 26 17.56 11.87 0.83
C LEU A 26 17.20 10.49 1.39
N PHE A 27 16.02 9.96 1.02
CA PHE A 27 15.58 8.64 1.41
C PHE A 27 16.56 7.53 1.00
N MET A 28 17.00 7.54 -0.27
CA MET A 28 17.93 6.53 -0.78
C MET A 28 19.31 6.62 -0.09
N LYS A 29 19.79 7.83 0.22
CA LYS A 29 21.05 8.01 0.98
C LYS A 29 20.95 7.43 2.38
N SER A 30 19.88 7.72 3.10
CA SER A 30 19.63 7.19 4.46
C SER A 30 19.53 5.68 4.47
N LEU A 31 18.78 5.12 3.52
CA LEU A 31 18.63 3.67 3.34
C LEU A 31 19.99 3.00 3.03
N GLN A 32 20.75 3.55 2.10
CA GLN A 32 22.07 3.02 1.71
C GLN A 32 23.05 3.06 2.88
N SER A 33 23.10 4.17 3.61
CA SER A 33 23.97 4.31 4.79
C SER A 33 23.63 3.24 5.83
N LEU A 34 22.35 3.06 6.18
CA LEU A 34 21.96 2.06 7.17
C LEU A 34 22.31 0.63 6.72
N ILE A 35 22.08 0.27 5.44
CA ILE A 35 22.45 -1.06 4.90
C ILE A 35 23.95 -1.30 5.02
N VAL A 36 24.78 -0.30 4.69
CA VAL A 36 26.26 -0.40 4.75
C VAL A 36 26.72 -0.61 6.18
N ASP A 37 26.19 0.17 7.13
CA ASP A 37 26.58 0.09 8.54
C ASP A 37 26.17 -1.24 9.17
N LEU A 38 24.93 -1.68 8.96
CA LEU A 38 24.45 -2.99 9.43
C LEU A 38 25.30 -4.11 8.86
N ARG A 39 25.56 -4.10 7.55
CA ARG A 39 26.38 -5.12 6.89
C ARG A 39 27.82 -5.16 7.43
N LYS A 40 28.41 -3.98 7.68
CA LYS A 40 29.75 -3.88 8.27
C LYS A 40 29.79 -4.58 9.63
N ILE A 41 28.85 -4.29 10.53
CA ILE A 41 28.81 -4.88 11.88
C ILE A 41 28.54 -6.38 11.82
N ILE A 42 27.61 -6.84 10.98
CA ILE A 42 27.30 -8.27 10.80
C ILE A 42 28.54 -9.05 10.37
N ILE A 43 29.40 -8.48 9.52
CA ILE A 43 30.62 -9.14 9.01
C ILE A 43 31.79 -9.04 10.02
N THR A 44 31.95 -7.91 10.69
CA THR A 44 33.14 -7.64 11.51
C THR A 44 33.01 -8.00 12.98
N SER A 45 31.79 -8.08 13.52
CA SER A 45 31.59 -8.44 14.92
C SER A 45 31.97 -9.89 15.17
N LYS A 46 32.66 -10.14 16.27
CA LYS A 46 32.99 -11.50 16.76
C LYS A 46 31.92 -12.04 17.72
N ILE A 47 30.94 -11.23 18.10
CA ILE A 47 29.92 -11.59 19.08
C ILE A 47 28.63 -11.99 18.35
N ALA A 48 28.24 -13.25 18.43
CA ALA A 48 27.10 -13.81 17.72
C ALA A 48 25.75 -13.12 18.06
N SER A 49 25.57 -12.72 19.32
CA SER A 49 24.36 -11.99 19.73
C SER A 49 24.25 -10.60 19.08
N VAL A 50 25.39 -9.90 18.92
CA VAL A 50 25.46 -8.61 18.24
C VAL A 50 25.18 -8.79 16.74
N GLN A 51 25.81 -9.80 16.09
CA GLN A 51 25.53 -10.11 14.69
C GLN A 51 24.04 -10.39 14.46
N LYS A 52 23.43 -11.23 15.31
CA LYS A 52 22.03 -11.58 15.23
C LYS A 52 21.11 -10.36 15.38
N ALA A 53 21.37 -9.52 16.37
CA ALA A 53 20.55 -8.32 16.61
C ALA A 53 20.56 -7.36 15.41
N HIS A 54 21.74 -7.11 14.81
CA HIS A 54 21.87 -6.25 13.62
C HIS A 54 21.30 -6.92 12.37
N PHE A 55 21.39 -8.25 12.26
CA PHE A 55 20.76 -9.01 11.19
C PHE A 55 19.23 -8.96 11.27
N ASP A 56 18.65 -8.97 12.47
CA ASP A 56 17.21 -8.79 12.66
C ASP A 56 16.75 -7.39 12.20
N VAL A 57 17.52 -6.33 12.48
CA VAL A 57 17.25 -4.98 11.97
C VAL A 57 17.33 -4.96 10.43
N LEU A 58 18.35 -5.58 9.84
CA LEU A 58 18.51 -5.68 8.38
C LEU A 58 17.34 -6.45 7.73
N THR A 59 16.87 -7.50 8.41
CA THR A 59 15.72 -8.29 7.96
C THR A 59 14.44 -7.47 7.96
N LEU A 60 14.18 -6.69 9.00
CA LEU A 60 13.03 -5.77 9.04
C LEU A 60 13.11 -4.73 7.94
N LEU A 61 14.31 -4.15 7.72
CA LEU A 61 14.53 -3.20 6.63
C LEU A 61 14.26 -3.81 5.25
N PHE A 62 14.58 -5.11 5.05
CA PHE A 62 14.25 -5.83 3.83
C PHE A 62 12.74 -6.07 3.68
N LYS A 63 12.04 -6.40 4.77
CA LYS A 63 10.57 -6.56 4.77
C LYS A 63 9.85 -5.27 4.40
N LEU A 64 10.41 -4.09 4.69
CA LEU A 64 9.83 -2.80 4.29
C LEU A 64 9.67 -2.64 2.78
N ILE A 65 10.51 -3.27 1.95
CA ILE A 65 10.36 -3.26 0.49
C ILE A 65 8.99 -3.79 0.11
N VAL A 66 8.62 -4.92 0.69
CA VAL A 66 7.38 -5.62 0.39
C VAL A 66 6.20 -4.90 1.04
N TYR A 67 6.35 -4.45 2.28
CA TYR A 67 5.34 -3.67 2.98
C TYR A 67 4.99 -2.38 2.23
N SER A 68 5.99 -1.65 1.73
CA SER A 68 5.73 -0.44 0.95
C SER A 68 4.92 -0.74 -0.32
N ARG A 69 5.13 -1.91 -0.95
CA ARG A 69 4.43 -2.29 -2.18
C ARG A 69 3.12 -3.01 -1.96
N ASP A 70 2.96 -3.70 -0.86
CA ASP A 70 1.80 -4.56 -0.62
C ASP A 70 0.48 -3.77 -0.68
N ILE A 71 -0.34 -4.12 -1.69
CA ILE A 71 -1.65 -3.48 -1.91
C ILE A 71 -2.73 -4.02 -0.97
N TYR A 72 -2.46 -5.09 -0.23
CA TYR A 72 -3.42 -5.75 0.64
C TYR A 72 -3.14 -5.52 2.13
N GLY A 73 -1.90 -5.56 2.51
CA GLY A 73 -1.48 -5.50 3.90
C GLY A 73 -0.46 -4.39 4.21
N GLY A 74 -0.13 -3.54 3.24
CA GLY A 74 0.87 -2.49 3.38
C GLY A 74 0.39 -1.13 2.85
N LEU A 75 1.34 -0.34 2.35
CA LEU A 75 1.08 1.01 1.86
C LEU A 75 0.52 1.04 0.43
N GLY A 76 0.74 -0.01 -0.38
CA GLY A 76 0.33 -0.05 -1.79
C GLY A 76 1.13 0.89 -2.71
N GLU A 77 2.22 1.47 -2.21
CA GLU A 77 3.03 2.46 -2.92
C GLU A 77 4.10 1.78 -3.77
N ARG A 78 4.14 2.15 -5.05
CA ARG A 78 5.04 1.52 -6.02
C ARG A 78 6.39 2.20 -6.07
N ASP A 79 6.41 3.51 -6.10
CA ASP A 79 7.63 4.27 -6.31
C ASP A 79 8.56 4.14 -5.10
N LEU A 80 8.03 4.13 -3.89
CA LEU A 80 8.78 3.83 -2.67
C LEU A 80 9.45 2.46 -2.73
N SER A 81 8.73 1.43 -3.17
CA SER A 81 9.30 0.10 -3.33
C SER A 81 10.41 0.07 -4.39
N TYR A 82 10.29 0.87 -5.46
CA TYR A 82 11.36 0.99 -6.47
C TYR A 82 12.61 1.67 -5.93
N TYR A 83 12.48 2.71 -5.08
CA TYR A 83 13.61 3.34 -4.42
C TYR A 83 14.38 2.32 -3.58
N MET A 84 13.64 1.54 -2.78
CA MET A 84 14.24 0.50 -1.95
C MET A 84 14.90 -0.58 -2.80
N LEU A 85 14.18 -1.20 -3.73
CA LEU A 85 14.73 -2.23 -4.65
C LEU A 85 15.97 -1.74 -5.38
N PHE A 86 16.01 -0.46 -5.78
CA PHE A 86 17.14 0.14 -6.50
C PHE A 86 18.41 0.18 -5.65
N ILE A 87 18.31 0.52 -4.36
CA ILE A 87 19.46 0.50 -3.44
C ILE A 87 19.84 -0.95 -3.12
N TRP A 88 18.86 -1.80 -2.80
CA TRP A 88 19.11 -3.19 -2.42
C TRP A 88 19.79 -4.00 -3.53
N LYS A 89 19.50 -3.75 -4.81
CA LYS A 89 20.15 -4.48 -5.92
C LYS A 89 21.67 -4.30 -5.99
N TYR A 90 22.21 -3.21 -5.46
CA TYR A 90 23.66 -2.99 -5.41
C TYR A 90 24.34 -3.79 -4.29
N HIS A 91 23.64 -3.96 -3.17
CA HIS A 91 24.20 -4.65 -2.00
C HIS A 91 23.86 -6.15 -1.98
N PHE A 92 22.67 -6.50 -2.46
CA PHE A 92 22.11 -7.86 -2.40
C PHE A 92 21.34 -8.19 -3.68
N PRO A 93 22.01 -8.36 -4.85
CA PRO A 93 21.31 -8.53 -6.14
C PRO A 93 20.43 -9.79 -6.19
N VAL A 94 20.88 -10.91 -5.66
CA VAL A 94 20.10 -12.17 -5.65
C VAL A 94 18.88 -12.08 -4.73
N PRO A 95 18.99 -11.67 -3.45
CA PRO A 95 17.82 -11.41 -2.61
C PRO A 95 16.83 -10.44 -3.23
N THR A 96 17.30 -9.37 -3.88
CA THR A 96 16.44 -8.35 -4.50
C THR A 96 15.67 -8.94 -5.71
N ALA A 97 16.30 -9.75 -6.54
CA ALA A 97 15.63 -10.41 -7.67
C ALA A 97 14.51 -11.34 -7.20
N ASN A 98 14.77 -12.11 -6.15
CA ASN A 98 13.77 -13.00 -5.57
C ASN A 98 12.66 -12.24 -4.82
N CYS A 99 12.99 -11.14 -4.15
CA CYS A 99 11.99 -10.23 -3.56
C CYS A 99 11.05 -9.71 -4.66
N LEU A 100 11.60 -9.24 -5.77
CA LEU A 100 10.82 -8.78 -6.92
C LEU A 100 9.92 -9.88 -7.48
N HIS A 101 10.41 -11.12 -7.59
CA HIS A 101 9.60 -12.26 -8.02
C HIS A 101 8.45 -12.54 -7.03
N LYS A 102 8.72 -12.53 -5.72
CA LYS A 102 7.68 -12.71 -4.70
C LYS A 102 6.67 -11.56 -4.65
N ILE A 103 7.05 -10.33 -5.02
CA ILE A 103 6.12 -9.22 -5.13
C ILE A 103 5.03 -9.52 -6.18
N VAL A 104 5.35 -10.24 -7.25
CA VAL A 104 4.45 -10.42 -8.40
C VAL A 104 3.77 -11.79 -8.46
N MET A 105 4.25 -12.76 -7.70
CA MET A 105 3.69 -14.11 -7.64
C MET A 105 2.86 -14.32 -6.39
N PRO A 106 1.74 -15.06 -6.47
CA PRO A 106 1.03 -15.52 -5.28
C PRO A 106 1.95 -16.32 -4.37
N ILE A 107 1.77 -16.19 -3.07
CA ILE A 107 2.50 -16.97 -2.06
C ILE A 107 1.47 -17.83 -1.35
N GLU A 108 1.50 -19.12 -1.59
CA GLU A 108 0.49 -20.07 -1.09
C GLU A 108 -0.93 -19.63 -1.47
N LYS A 109 -1.79 -19.42 -0.47
CA LYS A 109 -3.17 -18.93 -0.66
C LYS A 109 -3.30 -17.40 -0.67
N ASN A 110 -2.19 -16.68 -0.44
CA ASN A 110 -2.21 -15.23 -0.38
C ASN A 110 -2.03 -14.62 -1.78
N PRO A 111 -2.77 -13.55 -2.10
CA PRO A 111 -2.55 -12.81 -3.34
C PRO A 111 -1.17 -12.15 -3.34
N PRO A 112 -0.59 -11.88 -4.52
CA PRO A 112 0.72 -11.23 -4.64
C PRO A 112 0.70 -9.84 -4.00
N TYR A 113 1.83 -9.38 -3.51
CA TYR A 113 1.96 -8.04 -2.93
C TYR A 113 1.74 -6.92 -3.96
N GLY A 114 2.10 -7.18 -5.20
CA GLY A 114 2.00 -6.25 -6.32
C GLY A 114 1.46 -6.90 -7.59
N SER A 115 2.06 -6.61 -8.72
CA SER A 115 1.67 -7.16 -10.02
C SER A 115 2.85 -7.19 -11.00
N TRP A 116 2.75 -7.98 -12.07
CA TRP A 116 3.76 -8.04 -13.14
C TRP A 116 4.06 -6.67 -13.80
N ARG A 117 3.18 -5.69 -13.61
CA ARG A 117 3.46 -4.30 -13.96
C ARG A 117 4.68 -3.75 -13.23
N ASP A 118 4.94 -4.23 -12.03
CA ASP A 118 6.03 -3.73 -11.19
C ASP A 118 7.39 -4.15 -11.72
N VAL A 119 7.53 -5.36 -12.27
CA VAL A 119 8.79 -5.78 -12.94
C VAL A 119 9.11 -4.88 -14.12
N LYS A 120 8.12 -4.65 -15.00
CA LYS A 120 8.29 -3.75 -16.15
C LYS A 120 8.58 -2.31 -15.72
N GLY A 121 7.86 -1.82 -14.70
CA GLY A 121 8.05 -0.46 -14.17
C GLY A 121 9.41 -0.28 -13.53
N PHE A 122 9.90 -1.31 -12.85
CA PHE A 122 11.23 -1.27 -12.25
C PHE A 122 12.35 -1.28 -13.29
N CYS A 123 12.20 -2.00 -14.42
CA CYS A 123 13.12 -1.86 -15.56
C CYS A 123 13.21 -0.41 -16.06
N ASP A 124 12.06 0.28 -16.18
CA ASP A 124 12.03 1.68 -16.62
C ASP A 124 12.64 2.62 -15.58
N TYR A 125 12.41 2.34 -14.30
CA TYR A 125 13.03 3.06 -13.17
C TYR A 125 14.56 2.92 -13.21
N ILE A 126 15.09 1.68 -13.34
CA ILE A 126 16.53 1.42 -13.44
C ILE A 126 17.12 2.18 -14.65
N ARG A 127 16.46 2.12 -15.81
CA ARG A 127 16.92 2.82 -17.01
C ARG A 127 17.10 4.31 -16.80
N LYS A 128 16.22 4.93 -16.00
CA LYS A 128 16.23 6.38 -15.76
C LYS A 128 17.25 6.81 -14.71
N HIS A 129 17.53 5.95 -13.74
CA HIS A 129 18.29 6.32 -12.54
C HIS A 129 19.64 5.62 -12.41
N SER A 130 19.90 4.54 -13.16
CA SER A 130 21.21 3.88 -13.18
C SER A 130 22.16 4.60 -14.16
N GLU A 131 23.40 4.78 -13.76
CA GLU A 131 24.48 5.29 -14.62
C GLU A 131 24.64 4.44 -15.88
N LYS A 132 24.40 3.13 -15.78
CA LYS A 132 24.45 2.19 -16.90
C LYS A 132 23.20 2.23 -17.78
N ASN A 133 22.20 3.04 -17.42
CA ASN A 133 20.93 3.19 -18.15
C ASN A 133 20.32 1.82 -18.52
N ASN A 134 19.99 1.65 -19.80
CA ASN A 134 19.42 0.40 -20.32
C ASN A 134 20.42 -0.78 -20.35
N LYS A 135 21.71 -0.58 -20.06
CA LYS A 135 22.75 -1.60 -19.98
C LYS A 135 22.93 -2.17 -18.56
N ASP A 136 22.15 -1.69 -17.56
CA ASP A 136 22.22 -2.21 -16.21
C ASP A 136 21.91 -3.74 -16.22
N PRO A 137 22.78 -4.59 -15.65
CA PRO A 137 22.61 -6.04 -15.70
C PRO A 137 21.36 -6.53 -14.96
N PHE A 138 20.85 -5.77 -13.99
CA PHE A 138 19.64 -6.13 -13.27
C PHE A 138 18.39 -6.10 -14.17
N ILE A 139 18.42 -5.33 -15.26
CA ILE A 139 17.35 -5.34 -16.27
C ILE A 139 17.27 -6.72 -16.94
N GLU A 140 18.41 -7.37 -17.23
CA GLU A 140 18.41 -8.74 -17.78
C GLU A 140 17.80 -9.74 -16.78
N THR A 141 18.06 -9.58 -15.49
CA THR A 141 17.41 -10.38 -14.43
C THR A 141 15.89 -10.18 -14.45
N CYS A 142 15.41 -8.95 -14.54
CA CYS A 142 13.97 -8.65 -14.65
C CYS A 142 13.35 -9.26 -15.92
N ILE A 143 14.04 -9.17 -17.05
CA ILE A 143 13.61 -9.78 -18.31
C ILE A 143 13.54 -11.30 -18.17
N GLY A 144 14.55 -11.92 -17.55
CA GLY A 144 14.60 -13.36 -17.27
C GLY A 144 13.39 -13.82 -16.46
N LEU A 145 13.02 -13.10 -15.40
CA LEU A 145 11.83 -13.38 -14.59
C LEU A 145 10.54 -13.33 -15.44
N MET A 146 10.39 -12.31 -16.27
CA MET A 146 9.19 -12.19 -17.13
C MET A 146 9.12 -13.30 -18.18
N ASN A 147 10.24 -13.63 -18.81
CA ASN A 147 10.29 -14.64 -19.87
C ASN A 147 10.11 -16.06 -19.34
N GLN A 148 10.74 -16.37 -18.19
CA GLN A 148 10.56 -17.67 -17.54
C GLN A 148 9.09 -17.88 -17.21
N GLN A 149 8.46 -16.91 -16.54
CA GLN A 149 7.05 -17.02 -16.18
C GLN A 149 6.14 -17.12 -17.41
N LEU A 150 6.47 -16.40 -18.48
CA LEU A 150 5.67 -16.44 -19.72
C LEU A 150 5.73 -17.83 -20.38
N GLU A 151 6.90 -18.48 -20.39
CA GLU A 151 7.06 -19.86 -20.90
C GLU A 151 6.32 -20.86 -19.99
N ASP A 152 6.46 -20.74 -18.68
CA ASP A 152 5.80 -21.62 -17.72
C ASP A 152 4.27 -21.49 -17.85
N ASP A 153 3.75 -20.27 -17.94
CA ASP A 153 2.33 -20.01 -18.16
C ASP A 153 1.83 -20.59 -19.48
N TYR A 154 2.61 -20.44 -20.56
CA TYR A 154 2.24 -20.92 -21.87
C TYR A 154 2.19 -22.45 -21.92
N LYS A 155 3.16 -23.12 -21.28
CA LYS A 155 3.18 -24.56 -21.12
C LYS A 155 2.00 -25.05 -20.29
N THR A 156 1.81 -24.48 -19.10
CA THR A 156 0.73 -24.84 -18.17
C THR A 156 -0.66 -24.70 -18.83
N TRP A 157 -0.86 -23.62 -19.58
CA TRP A 157 -2.10 -23.43 -20.35
C TRP A 157 -2.24 -24.44 -21.48
N GLY A 158 -1.14 -24.77 -22.19
CA GLY A 158 -1.12 -25.80 -23.25
C GLY A 158 -1.51 -27.17 -22.71
N ASP A 159 -0.92 -27.60 -21.60
CA ASP A 159 -1.22 -28.88 -20.94
C ASP A 159 -2.69 -28.96 -20.49
N ALA A 160 -3.24 -27.85 -19.98
CA ALA A 160 -4.65 -27.76 -19.61
C ALA A 160 -5.57 -27.85 -20.83
N LEU A 161 -5.21 -27.20 -21.95
CA LEU A 161 -5.92 -27.26 -23.22
C LEU A 161 -5.93 -28.68 -23.80
N ASP A 162 -4.79 -29.36 -23.79
CA ASP A 162 -4.66 -30.75 -24.28
C ASP A 162 -5.48 -31.72 -23.42
N THR A 163 -5.52 -31.50 -22.11
CA THR A 163 -6.35 -32.28 -21.18
C THR A 163 -7.82 -32.08 -21.47
N TYR A 164 -8.25 -30.85 -21.72
CA TYR A 164 -9.61 -30.52 -22.10
C TYR A 164 -10.01 -31.20 -23.43
N ASN A 165 -9.17 -31.06 -24.47
CA ASN A 165 -9.43 -31.63 -25.80
C ASN A 165 -9.53 -33.17 -25.73
N ARG A 166 -8.71 -33.84 -24.94
CA ARG A 166 -8.81 -35.30 -24.71
C ARG A 166 -10.12 -35.70 -24.02
N LYS A 167 -10.59 -34.90 -23.07
CA LYS A 167 -11.81 -35.19 -22.30
C LYS A 167 -13.07 -34.98 -23.11
N PHE A 168 -13.11 -33.99 -23.98
CA PHE A 168 -14.33 -33.59 -24.70
C PHE A 168 -14.34 -33.93 -26.21
N GLY A 169 -13.21 -34.44 -26.74
CA GLY A 169 -13.13 -34.98 -28.11
C GLY A 169 -13.23 -33.95 -29.25
N THR A 170 -13.32 -32.67 -28.93
CA THR A 170 -13.47 -31.59 -29.94
C THR A 170 -12.26 -30.66 -29.85
N PRO A 171 -11.57 -30.39 -30.98
CA PRO A 171 -10.55 -29.35 -31.00
C PRO A 171 -11.16 -28.00 -30.63
N TRP A 172 -10.60 -27.34 -29.62
CA TRP A 172 -11.10 -26.02 -29.25
C TRP A 172 -10.58 -24.98 -30.25
N GLU A 173 -11.41 -24.49 -31.12
CA GLU A 173 -11.05 -23.49 -32.14
C GLU A 173 -10.90 -22.07 -31.57
N VAL A 174 -11.57 -21.78 -30.45
CA VAL A 174 -11.53 -20.48 -29.76
C VAL A 174 -10.54 -20.57 -28.61
N PRO A 175 -9.84 -19.47 -28.23
CA PRO A 175 -8.96 -19.50 -27.07
C PRO A 175 -9.71 -20.01 -25.83
N TYR A 176 -9.34 -21.22 -25.37
CA TYR A 176 -9.92 -21.82 -24.17
C TYR A 176 -9.66 -20.86 -22.98
N PRO A 177 -10.71 -20.43 -22.27
CA PRO A 177 -10.52 -19.57 -21.12
C PRO A 177 -9.72 -20.30 -20.05
N ILE A 178 -8.75 -19.60 -19.45
CA ILE A 178 -7.91 -20.18 -18.40
C ILE A 178 -8.79 -20.47 -17.18
N PRO A 179 -8.92 -21.73 -16.76
CA PRO A 179 -9.62 -22.04 -15.52
C PRO A 179 -8.89 -21.42 -14.32
N ALA A 180 -9.65 -21.03 -13.29
CA ALA A 180 -9.11 -20.33 -12.13
C ALA A 180 -8.10 -21.18 -11.33
N ASP A 181 -8.19 -22.50 -11.43
CA ASP A 181 -7.36 -23.49 -10.75
C ASP A 181 -6.06 -23.86 -11.47
N VAL A 182 -5.89 -23.42 -12.73
CA VAL A 182 -4.72 -23.80 -13.55
C VAL A 182 -3.42 -23.07 -13.17
N GLY A 183 -3.49 -22.02 -12.37
CA GLY A 183 -2.31 -21.35 -11.84
C GLY A 183 -1.50 -20.51 -12.85
N VAL A 184 -2.09 -20.14 -13.99
CA VAL A 184 -1.46 -19.25 -14.99
C VAL A 184 -1.46 -17.79 -14.51
N SER A 185 -0.34 -17.11 -14.62
CA SER A 185 -0.19 -15.73 -14.17
C SER A 185 -0.68 -14.70 -15.20
N LEU A 186 -0.73 -13.43 -14.79
CA LEU A 186 -1.05 -12.31 -15.68
C LEU A 186 0.19 -11.68 -16.34
N VAL A 187 1.33 -12.36 -16.40
CA VAL A 187 2.58 -11.82 -16.98
C VAL A 187 2.37 -11.40 -18.44
N CYS A 188 1.65 -12.20 -19.23
CA CYS A 188 1.37 -11.92 -20.64
C CYS A 188 0.74 -10.54 -20.88
N ARG A 189 -0.04 -10.04 -19.93
CA ARG A 189 -0.65 -8.70 -19.99
C ARG A 189 0.39 -7.59 -19.88
N TRP A 190 1.49 -7.82 -19.17
CA TRP A 190 2.47 -6.81 -18.83
C TRP A 190 3.76 -6.88 -19.64
N ILE A 191 3.91 -7.90 -20.50
CA ILE A 191 4.98 -7.95 -21.48
C ILE A 191 4.98 -6.65 -22.31
N PRO A 192 6.14 -5.99 -22.48
CA PRO A 192 6.25 -4.78 -23.31
C PRO A 192 5.71 -5.02 -24.73
N ARG A 193 5.10 -4.01 -25.32
CA ARG A 193 4.64 -4.06 -26.70
C ARG A 193 5.59 -3.29 -27.60
N GLU A 194 5.78 -3.77 -28.82
CA GLU A 194 6.67 -3.16 -29.82
C GLU A 194 6.30 -1.70 -30.14
N THR A 195 5.00 -1.35 -30.03
CA THR A 195 4.46 -0.01 -30.31
C THR A 195 4.28 0.85 -29.05
N SER A 196 4.70 0.36 -27.87
CA SER A 196 4.53 1.10 -26.60
C SER A 196 5.74 1.96 -26.26
N ALA A 197 5.59 2.82 -25.23
CA ALA A 197 6.70 3.56 -24.64
C ALA A 197 7.85 2.67 -24.13
N HIS A 198 7.57 1.38 -23.90
CA HIS A 198 8.55 0.38 -23.49
C HIS A 198 9.10 -0.46 -24.67
N LYS A 199 9.04 0.04 -25.89
CA LYS A 199 9.59 -0.59 -27.10
C LYS A 199 11.05 -1.04 -26.91
N TRP A 200 11.87 -0.24 -26.25
CA TRP A 200 13.26 -0.54 -25.94
C TRP A 200 13.44 -1.84 -25.14
N LEU A 201 12.49 -2.18 -24.27
CA LEU A 201 12.51 -3.39 -23.46
C LEU A 201 11.98 -4.60 -24.24
N PHE A 202 11.03 -4.41 -25.16
CA PHE A 202 10.44 -5.48 -25.96
C PHE A 202 11.48 -6.30 -26.72
N GLU A 203 12.36 -5.63 -27.45
CA GLU A 203 13.37 -6.30 -28.26
C GLU A 203 14.36 -7.09 -27.39
N ARG A 204 14.75 -6.55 -26.26
CA ARG A 204 15.59 -7.25 -25.27
C ARG A 204 14.88 -8.50 -24.70
N CYS A 205 13.59 -8.39 -24.40
CA CYS A 205 12.80 -9.55 -23.98
C CYS A 205 12.83 -10.65 -25.04
N VAL A 206 12.64 -10.30 -26.30
CA VAL A 206 12.68 -11.28 -27.42
C VAL A 206 14.06 -11.91 -27.54
N ILE A 207 15.14 -11.14 -27.53
CA ILE A 207 16.51 -11.64 -27.67
C ILE A 207 16.86 -12.58 -26.52
N GLN A 208 16.57 -12.19 -25.29
CA GLN A 208 16.83 -13.01 -24.11
C GLN A 208 15.99 -14.31 -24.15
N TRP A 209 14.71 -14.21 -24.53
CA TRP A 209 13.82 -15.35 -24.70
C TRP A 209 14.33 -16.32 -25.77
N MET A 210 14.78 -15.80 -26.91
CA MET A 210 15.38 -16.65 -27.97
C MET A 210 16.63 -17.39 -27.46
N ARG A 211 17.47 -16.71 -26.68
CA ARG A 211 18.68 -17.35 -26.09
C ARG A 211 18.34 -18.44 -25.11
N ALA A 212 17.37 -18.20 -24.25
CA ALA A 212 17.01 -19.12 -23.16
C ALA A 212 16.15 -20.31 -23.65
N PHE A 213 15.16 -20.06 -24.51
CA PHE A 213 14.11 -21.04 -24.82
C PHE A 213 14.07 -21.47 -26.29
N ARG A 214 14.71 -20.72 -27.21
CA ARG A 214 14.73 -20.99 -28.66
C ARG A 214 16.14 -20.85 -29.25
N PRO A 215 17.16 -21.52 -28.65
CA PRO A 215 18.54 -21.34 -29.09
C PRO A 215 18.78 -21.75 -30.55
N HIS A 216 17.93 -22.60 -31.10
CA HIS A 216 17.98 -22.99 -32.51
C HIS A 216 17.88 -21.82 -33.48
N TYR A 217 17.16 -20.73 -33.13
CA TYR A 217 17.11 -19.53 -33.96
C TYR A 217 18.45 -18.84 -34.12
N LEU A 218 19.34 -19.03 -33.15
CA LEU A 218 20.62 -18.32 -33.09
C LEU A 218 21.80 -19.24 -33.56
N LYS A 219 21.62 -20.57 -33.59
CA LYS A 219 22.68 -21.51 -33.98
C LYS A 219 23.25 -21.28 -35.39
N THR A 220 22.41 -20.85 -36.31
CA THR A 220 22.76 -20.64 -37.74
C THR A 220 23.14 -19.22 -38.10
N VAL A 221 23.12 -18.31 -37.11
CA VAL A 221 23.34 -16.86 -37.34
C VAL A 221 24.81 -16.56 -37.59
N GLY A 222 25.73 -17.21 -36.88
CA GLY A 222 27.15 -16.85 -36.93
C GLY A 222 27.37 -15.35 -36.64
N ASN A 223 28.30 -14.74 -37.37
CA ASN A 223 28.61 -13.30 -37.26
C ASN A 223 27.81 -12.44 -38.23
N SER A 224 26.81 -12.98 -38.93
CA SER A 224 26.04 -12.23 -39.94
C SER A 224 24.91 -11.42 -39.29
N ALA A 225 25.02 -10.08 -39.38
CA ALA A 225 23.98 -9.15 -38.93
C ALA A 225 22.64 -9.39 -39.65
N GLU A 226 22.66 -9.71 -40.94
CA GLU A 226 21.46 -9.94 -41.74
C GLU A 226 20.74 -11.22 -41.27
N ARG A 227 21.50 -12.31 -41.06
CA ARG A 227 20.94 -13.55 -40.51
C ARG A 227 20.35 -13.36 -39.10
N PHE A 228 21.02 -12.53 -38.30
CA PHE A 228 20.50 -12.17 -36.97
C PHE A 228 19.16 -11.43 -37.07
N GLN A 229 19.02 -10.44 -37.97
CA GLN A 229 17.78 -9.71 -38.18
C GLN A 229 16.64 -10.62 -38.69
N LYS A 230 16.95 -11.59 -39.56
CA LYS A 230 15.96 -12.60 -40.01
C LYS A 230 15.52 -13.50 -38.85
N ALA A 231 16.45 -13.96 -38.02
CA ALA A 231 16.14 -14.75 -36.82
C ALA A 231 15.31 -13.94 -35.83
N LEU A 232 15.70 -12.69 -35.57
CA LEU A 232 14.97 -11.78 -34.67
C LEU A 232 13.53 -11.52 -35.14
N LYS A 233 13.32 -11.36 -36.45
CA LYS A 233 11.97 -11.19 -37.03
C LYS A 233 11.09 -12.43 -36.76
N LYS A 234 11.64 -13.64 -36.91
CA LYS A 234 10.94 -14.90 -36.57
C LYS A 234 10.64 -14.98 -35.08
N GLY A 235 11.64 -14.70 -34.25
CA GLY A 235 11.49 -14.70 -32.78
C GLY A 235 10.43 -13.69 -32.31
N LYS A 236 10.43 -12.47 -32.85
CA LYS A 236 9.40 -11.45 -32.58
C LYS A 236 7.99 -11.95 -32.94
N LYS A 237 7.84 -12.67 -34.06
CA LYS A 237 6.54 -13.24 -34.47
C LYS A 237 6.05 -14.30 -33.48
N GLU A 238 6.89 -15.27 -33.13
CA GLU A 238 6.52 -16.35 -32.20
C GLU A 238 6.26 -15.82 -30.81
N TYR A 239 7.12 -14.94 -30.29
CA TYR A 239 6.95 -14.34 -28.97
C TYR A 239 5.62 -13.56 -28.87
N ARG A 240 5.27 -12.74 -29.89
CA ARG A 240 3.98 -12.06 -29.95
C ARG A 240 2.80 -13.02 -30.00
N HIS A 241 2.93 -14.11 -30.75
CA HIS A 241 1.89 -15.13 -30.83
C HIS A 241 1.62 -15.77 -29.47
N MET A 242 2.68 -16.12 -28.72
CA MET A 242 2.61 -16.76 -27.43
C MET A 242 1.84 -15.88 -26.41
N PHE A 243 2.30 -14.64 -26.17
CA PHE A 243 1.61 -13.79 -25.19
C PHE A 243 0.25 -13.30 -25.68
N SER A 244 0.02 -13.21 -26.98
CA SER A 244 -1.30 -12.85 -27.52
C SER A 244 -2.32 -13.96 -27.28
N ARG A 245 -1.96 -15.23 -27.47
CA ARG A 245 -2.84 -16.37 -27.18
C ARG A 245 -3.20 -16.41 -25.70
N LEU A 246 -2.21 -16.29 -24.79
CA LEU A 246 -2.47 -16.22 -23.35
C LEU A 246 -3.36 -15.02 -22.97
N SER A 247 -3.11 -13.84 -23.56
CA SER A 247 -3.93 -12.65 -23.28
C SER A 247 -5.39 -12.84 -23.70
N LYS A 248 -5.63 -13.51 -24.84
CA LYS A 248 -6.98 -13.84 -25.30
C LYS A 248 -7.63 -14.88 -24.38
N ALA A 249 -6.89 -15.91 -23.97
CA ALA A 249 -7.39 -16.93 -23.06
C ALA A 249 -7.77 -16.37 -21.69
N TRP A 250 -7.07 -15.35 -21.19
CA TRP A 250 -7.44 -14.61 -19.98
C TRP A 250 -8.71 -13.78 -20.12
N ASP A 251 -9.19 -13.54 -21.34
CA ASP A 251 -10.43 -12.78 -21.62
C ASP A 251 -10.52 -11.48 -20.79
N THR A 252 -9.43 -10.73 -20.77
CA THR A 252 -9.31 -9.54 -19.92
C THR A 252 -10.26 -8.43 -20.36
N LEU A 253 -10.63 -7.55 -19.42
CA LEU A 253 -11.44 -6.36 -19.71
C LEU A 253 -10.93 -5.57 -20.93
N GLN A 254 -9.61 -5.42 -21.08
CA GLN A 254 -9.02 -4.71 -22.21
C GLN A 254 -9.26 -5.42 -23.55
N ILE A 255 -9.23 -6.74 -23.57
CA ILE A 255 -9.55 -7.53 -24.78
C ILE A 255 -11.01 -7.26 -25.20
N LYS A 256 -11.96 -7.35 -24.26
CA LYS A 256 -13.37 -7.06 -24.53
C LYS A 256 -13.62 -5.63 -24.97
N GLN A 257 -12.95 -4.67 -24.35
CA GLN A 257 -13.04 -3.27 -24.77
C GLN A 257 -12.47 -3.04 -26.18
N CYS A 258 -11.33 -3.65 -26.52
CA CYS A 258 -10.73 -3.53 -27.86
C CYS A 258 -11.55 -4.24 -28.95
N SER A 259 -12.19 -5.37 -28.61
CA SER A 259 -13.05 -6.13 -29.52
C SER A 259 -14.49 -5.60 -29.57
N GLN A 260 -14.79 -4.50 -28.89
CA GLN A 260 -16.13 -3.89 -28.80
C GLN A 260 -17.21 -4.82 -28.19
N GLN A 261 -16.82 -5.83 -27.41
CA GLN A 261 -17.71 -6.80 -26.76
C GLN A 261 -18.09 -6.32 -25.36
N TRP A 262 -18.72 -5.16 -25.25
CA TRP A 262 -19.01 -4.52 -23.96
C TRP A 262 -20.08 -5.25 -23.15
N ASP A 263 -21.08 -5.83 -23.80
CA ASP A 263 -22.16 -6.59 -23.19
C ASP A 263 -21.69 -7.90 -22.52
N SER A 264 -20.56 -8.46 -23.01
CA SER A 264 -19.97 -9.70 -22.49
C SER A 264 -19.10 -9.48 -21.25
N ILE A 265 -18.91 -8.25 -20.79
CA ILE A 265 -18.10 -7.95 -19.61
C ILE A 265 -18.81 -8.47 -18.36
N ASN A 266 -18.13 -9.36 -17.62
CA ASN A 266 -18.61 -9.83 -16.32
C ASN A 266 -18.15 -8.89 -15.20
N HIS A 267 -19.04 -8.01 -14.76
CA HIS A 267 -18.73 -7.01 -13.73
C HIS A 267 -18.49 -7.62 -12.36
N HIS A 268 -19.11 -8.77 -12.02
CA HIS A 268 -18.90 -9.44 -10.73
C HIS A 268 -17.49 -10.03 -10.56
N LYS A 269 -16.80 -10.34 -11.67
CA LYS A 269 -15.40 -10.79 -11.65
C LYS A 269 -14.40 -9.65 -11.70
N MET A 270 -14.85 -8.40 -11.83
CA MET A 270 -13.95 -7.24 -11.86
C MET A 270 -13.56 -6.82 -10.45
N PRO A 271 -12.27 -6.55 -10.19
CA PRO A 271 -11.86 -5.90 -8.95
C PRO A 271 -12.53 -4.52 -8.84
N MET A 272 -12.98 -4.15 -7.64
CA MET A 272 -13.66 -2.87 -7.40
C MET A 272 -12.83 -1.67 -7.89
N ARG A 273 -11.53 -1.66 -7.65
CA ARG A 273 -10.64 -0.60 -8.16
C ARG A 273 -10.67 -0.48 -9.69
N ALA A 274 -10.76 -1.61 -10.40
CA ALA A 274 -10.87 -1.59 -11.86
C ALA A 274 -12.23 -1.03 -12.30
N MET A 275 -13.32 -1.42 -11.65
CA MET A 275 -14.65 -0.87 -11.91
C MET A 275 -14.70 0.64 -11.67
N THR A 276 -14.15 1.12 -10.56
CA THR A 276 -14.09 2.55 -10.23
C THR A 276 -13.25 3.33 -11.26
N THR A 277 -12.06 2.83 -11.60
CA THR A 277 -11.16 3.50 -12.56
C THR A 277 -11.75 3.52 -13.97
N GLN A 278 -12.50 2.49 -14.37
CA GLN A 278 -13.11 2.35 -15.69
C GLN A 278 -14.59 2.78 -15.74
N GLN A 279 -15.10 3.34 -14.65
CA GLN A 279 -16.51 3.69 -14.49
C GLN A 279 -17.07 4.47 -15.68
N GLN A 280 -16.42 5.54 -16.09
CA GLN A 280 -16.87 6.37 -17.21
C GLN A 280 -16.93 5.58 -18.52
N ALA A 281 -15.95 4.71 -18.76
CA ALA A 281 -15.96 3.85 -19.94
C ALA A 281 -17.09 2.83 -19.88
N LEU A 282 -17.30 2.18 -18.74
CA LEU A 282 -18.35 1.16 -18.55
C LEU A 282 -19.75 1.76 -18.60
N LEU A 283 -19.97 2.94 -18.04
CA LEU A 283 -21.24 3.67 -18.09
C LEU A 283 -21.47 4.40 -19.42
N ASN A 284 -20.52 4.37 -20.33
CA ASN A 284 -20.56 5.11 -21.60
C ASN A 284 -20.70 6.63 -21.45
N ILE A 285 -20.11 7.21 -20.41
CA ILE A 285 -20.14 8.66 -20.13
C ILE A 285 -18.81 9.33 -20.42
N GLY A 286 -18.86 10.61 -20.81
CA GLY A 286 -17.70 11.46 -20.98
C GLY A 286 -17.18 12.06 -19.66
N LEU A 287 -16.11 12.85 -19.72
CA LEU A 287 -15.58 13.57 -18.57
C LEU A 287 -16.58 14.58 -17.97
N ASN A 288 -17.48 15.07 -18.80
CA ASN A 288 -18.58 15.98 -18.41
C ASN A 288 -19.80 15.28 -17.79
N GLY A 289 -19.73 13.99 -17.52
CA GLY A 289 -20.83 13.19 -16.98
C GLY A 289 -21.97 12.86 -17.96
N LYS A 290 -21.94 13.37 -19.20
CA LYS A 290 -22.98 13.13 -20.21
C LYS A 290 -22.67 11.86 -21.01
N VAL A 291 -23.71 11.18 -21.48
CA VAL A 291 -23.59 10.02 -22.36
C VAL A 291 -22.82 10.40 -23.64
N ARG A 292 -21.89 9.56 -24.07
CA ARG A 292 -21.08 9.79 -25.27
C ARG A 292 -21.96 9.71 -26.52
N THR A 293 -22.10 10.83 -27.23
CA THR A 293 -22.99 10.93 -28.40
C THR A 293 -22.69 9.94 -29.50
N LYS A 294 -21.41 9.67 -29.80
CA LYS A 294 -20.99 8.71 -30.84
C LYS A 294 -21.40 7.26 -30.59
N THR A 295 -21.65 6.89 -29.34
CA THR A 295 -21.98 5.51 -28.93
C THR A 295 -23.29 5.42 -28.18
N MET A 296 -24.11 6.47 -28.21
CA MET A 296 -25.37 6.56 -27.48
C MET A 296 -26.37 5.48 -27.90
N HIS A 297 -26.43 5.15 -29.19
CA HIS A 297 -27.33 4.16 -29.76
C HIS A 297 -26.74 2.74 -29.86
N ASN A 298 -25.50 2.54 -29.38
CA ASN A 298 -24.87 1.23 -29.38
C ASN A 298 -25.47 0.35 -28.29
N LYS A 299 -26.19 -0.71 -28.67
CA LYS A 299 -26.90 -1.63 -27.75
C LYS A 299 -25.92 -2.27 -26.73
N ASP A 300 -24.74 -2.73 -27.18
CA ASP A 300 -23.76 -3.37 -26.29
C ASP A 300 -23.28 -2.42 -25.18
N ARG A 301 -23.13 -1.13 -25.53
CA ARG A 301 -22.73 -0.08 -24.58
C ARG A 301 -23.85 0.20 -23.57
N GLN A 302 -25.11 0.21 -24.02
CA GLN A 302 -26.27 0.40 -23.14
C GLN A 302 -26.45 -0.79 -22.20
N VAL A 303 -26.31 -2.01 -22.70
CA VAL A 303 -26.37 -3.23 -21.89
C VAL A 303 -25.24 -3.26 -20.87
N CYS A 304 -24.01 -2.89 -21.26
CA CYS A 304 -22.89 -2.78 -20.33
C CYS A 304 -23.17 -1.78 -19.20
N ALA A 305 -23.71 -0.59 -19.55
CA ALA A 305 -24.05 0.44 -18.58
C ALA A 305 -25.13 -0.02 -17.60
N SER A 306 -26.17 -0.70 -18.08
CA SER A 306 -27.23 -1.26 -17.22
C SER A 306 -26.70 -2.36 -16.30
N LYS A 307 -25.87 -3.28 -16.85
CA LYS A 307 -25.25 -4.36 -16.06
C LYS A 307 -24.34 -3.85 -14.95
N ILE A 308 -23.55 -2.80 -15.21
CA ILE A 308 -22.70 -2.26 -14.15
C ILE A 308 -23.52 -1.54 -13.07
N GLN A 309 -24.57 -0.82 -13.44
CA GLN A 309 -25.47 -0.20 -12.48
C GLN A 309 -26.14 -1.24 -11.57
N ALA A 310 -26.65 -2.32 -12.15
CA ALA A 310 -27.22 -3.44 -11.40
C ALA A 310 -26.17 -4.13 -10.51
N CYS A 311 -24.97 -4.35 -11.04
CA CYS A 311 -23.86 -4.93 -10.28
C CYS A 311 -23.52 -4.10 -9.03
N TRP A 312 -23.54 -2.77 -9.13
CA TRP A 312 -23.26 -1.92 -7.99
C TRP A 312 -24.28 -2.05 -6.86
N LEU A 313 -25.53 -2.35 -7.21
CA LEU A 313 -26.58 -2.58 -6.22
C LEU A 313 -26.43 -3.95 -5.52
N THR A 314 -25.90 -4.95 -6.21
CA THR A 314 -25.81 -6.35 -5.72
C THR A 314 -24.39 -6.81 -5.40
N TYR A 315 -23.38 -5.96 -5.61
CA TYR A 315 -21.98 -6.34 -5.47
C TYR A 315 -21.66 -6.78 -4.05
N LYS A 316 -21.36 -8.07 -3.91
CA LYS A 316 -20.72 -8.63 -2.71
C LYS A 316 -19.26 -8.84 -3.06
N SER A 317 -18.37 -8.09 -2.45
CA SER A 317 -16.94 -8.25 -2.67
C SER A 317 -16.52 -9.66 -2.25
N GLN A 318 -16.03 -10.46 -3.18
CA GLN A 318 -15.37 -11.74 -2.90
C GLN A 318 -13.93 -11.53 -2.40
N HIS A 319 -13.41 -10.31 -2.57
CA HIS A 319 -12.09 -9.91 -2.11
C HIS A 319 -12.23 -8.67 -1.25
N PRO A 320 -11.38 -8.50 -0.24
CA PRO A 320 -11.33 -7.27 0.54
C PRO A 320 -11.28 -6.05 -0.38
N VAL A 321 -12.10 -5.04 -0.13
CA VAL A 321 -12.11 -3.81 -0.93
C VAL A 321 -10.95 -2.96 -0.48
N PHE A 322 -9.90 -2.90 -1.29
CA PHE A 322 -8.71 -2.08 -1.03
C PHE A 322 -8.85 -0.70 -1.70
N LEU A 323 -9.93 -0.02 -1.37
CA LEU A 323 -10.01 1.42 -1.63
C LEU A 323 -9.51 2.12 -0.38
N ASP A 324 -8.59 3.04 -0.58
CA ASP A 324 -8.20 3.91 0.52
C ASP A 324 -9.38 4.79 0.94
N MET A 325 -9.50 5.04 2.23
CA MET A 325 -10.63 5.78 2.79
C MET A 325 -10.71 7.20 2.24
N GLY A 326 -9.57 7.85 2.01
CA GLY A 326 -9.53 9.20 1.43
C GLY A 326 -10.16 9.26 0.04
N SER A 327 -9.91 8.24 -0.80
CA SER A 327 -10.56 8.14 -2.11
C SER A 327 -12.07 7.96 -2.02
N ILE A 328 -12.56 7.23 -1.01
CA ILE A 328 -14.01 7.08 -0.76
C ILE A 328 -14.60 8.42 -0.34
N ILE A 329 -14.00 9.12 0.61
CA ILE A 329 -14.44 10.45 1.06
C ILE A 329 -14.49 11.46 -0.10
N LYS A 330 -13.39 11.56 -0.88
CA LYS A 330 -13.34 12.46 -2.04
C LYS A 330 -14.43 12.18 -3.08
N GLN A 331 -14.74 10.90 -3.31
CA GLN A 331 -15.83 10.53 -4.21
C GLN A 331 -17.18 10.86 -3.60
N ALA A 332 -17.42 10.56 -2.33
CA ALA A 332 -18.67 10.86 -1.63
C ALA A 332 -19.00 12.34 -1.63
N LEU A 333 -18.01 13.21 -1.48
CA LEU A 333 -18.17 14.67 -1.56
C LEU A 333 -18.65 15.18 -2.94
N ARG A 334 -18.43 14.42 -4.00
CA ARG A 334 -18.78 14.78 -5.39
C ARG A 334 -20.09 14.18 -5.87
N VAL A 335 -20.70 13.35 -5.04
CA VAL A 335 -21.89 12.59 -5.43
C VAL A 335 -23.14 13.44 -5.30
N SER A 336 -23.93 13.51 -6.39
CA SER A 336 -25.18 14.26 -6.45
C SER A 336 -26.43 13.38 -6.57
N ASN A 337 -26.29 12.11 -6.98
CA ASN A 337 -27.44 11.25 -7.23
C ASN A 337 -27.53 10.07 -6.24
N THR A 338 -28.76 9.59 -6.01
CA THR A 338 -29.08 8.54 -5.03
C THR A 338 -28.37 7.20 -5.31
N ALA A 339 -28.21 6.82 -6.58
CA ALA A 339 -27.56 5.56 -6.95
C ALA A 339 -26.06 5.57 -6.60
N GLU A 340 -25.39 6.70 -6.82
CA GLU A 340 -23.98 6.86 -6.43
C GLU A 340 -23.81 6.96 -4.92
N LYS A 341 -24.74 7.63 -4.19
CA LYS A 341 -24.75 7.63 -2.72
C LYS A 341 -24.83 6.22 -2.17
N SER A 342 -25.78 5.43 -2.64
CA SER A 342 -25.93 4.01 -2.25
C SER A 342 -24.66 3.18 -2.55
N ARG A 343 -23.98 3.48 -3.66
CA ARG A 343 -22.71 2.86 -3.98
C ARG A 343 -21.62 3.22 -3.00
N MET A 344 -21.46 4.50 -2.67
CA MET A 344 -20.45 4.96 -1.71
C MET A 344 -20.67 4.34 -0.34
N GLU A 345 -21.93 4.24 0.10
CA GLU A 345 -22.28 3.59 1.35
C GLU A 345 -21.89 2.10 1.38
N LYS A 346 -22.12 1.37 0.29
CA LYS A 346 -21.69 -0.04 0.19
C LYS A 346 -20.18 -0.20 0.22
N LEU A 347 -19.45 0.69 -0.45
CA LEU A 347 -17.99 0.69 -0.41
C LEU A 347 -17.48 0.98 1.01
N TRP A 348 -18.04 1.99 1.65
CA TRP A 348 -17.73 2.36 3.02
C TRP A 348 -18.00 1.22 3.99
N THR A 349 -19.18 0.65 3.96
CA THR A 349 -19.56 -0.51 4.77
C THR A 349 -18.63 -1.71 4.53
N SER A 350 -18.24 -1.96 3.27
CA SER A 350 -17.30 -3.04 2.95
C SER A 350 -15.91 -2.82 3.54
N VAL A 351 -15.43 -1.58 3.60
CA VAL A 351 -14.16 -1.24 4.27
C VAL A 351 -14.31 -1.36 5.78
N LEU A 352 -15.38 -0.81 6.36
CA LEU A 352 -15.63 -0.91 7.80
C LEU A 352 -15.71 -2.35 8.30
N ASN A 353 -16.30 -3.26 7.50
CA ASN A 353 -16.41 -4.68 7.90
C ASN A 353 -15.07 -5.41 8.00
N GLN A 354 -13.99 -4.85 7.46
CA GLN A 354 -12.64 -5.39 7.59
C GLN A 354 -11.93 -4.89 8.86
N ILE A 355 -12.47 -3.86 9.50
CA ILE A 355 -11.92 -3.28 10.72
C ILE A 355 -12.66 -3.88 11.90
N PRO A 356 -11.96 -4.50 12.87
CA PRO A 356 -12.58 -4.99 14.10
C PRO A 356 -13.17 -3.84 14.93
N ALA A 357 -13.90 -4.16 15.98
CA ALA A 357 -14.32 -3.16 16.96
C ALA A 357 -13.08 -2.52 17.60
N ILE A 358 -13.17 -1.22 17.83
CA ILE A 358 -12.07 -0.41 18.39
C ILE A 358 -12.53 0.07 19.76
N PRO A 359 -12.13 -0.59 20.84
CA PRO A 359 -12.54 -0.16 22.17
C PRO A 359 -11.77 1.11 22.57
N TYR A 360 -12.46 2.00 23.26
CA TYR A 360 -11.87 3.15 23.98
C TYR A 360 -10.98 4.10 23.16
N MET A 361 -11.20 4.23 21.85
CA MET A 361 -10.45 5.15 21.02
C MET A 361 -11.28 6.36 20.61
N ILE A 362 -10.69 7.56 20.72
CA ILE A 362 -11.27 8.83 20.30
C ILE A 362 -10.40 9.42 19.20
N PRO A 363 -10.94 9.64 18.00
CA PRO A 363 -10.20 10.27 16.92
C PRO A 363 -10.21 11.80 17.04
N PHE A 364 -9.03 12.40 16.93
CA PHE A 364 -8.80 13.85 16.85
C PHE A 364 -8.33 14.20 15.44
N LEU A 365 -8.99 15.11 14.78
CA LEU A 365 -8.67 15.56 13.43
C LEU A 365 -8.25 17.02 13.43
N ASP A 366 -7.00 17.26 13.06
CA ASP A 366 -6.46 18.60 12.82
C ASP A 366 -7.02 19.17 11.51
N MET A 367 -7.84 20.22 11.62
CA MET A 367 -8.46 20.85 10.46
C MET A 367 -7.47 21.67 9.63
N SER A 368 -6.32 22.03 10.18
CA SER A 368 -5.27 22.75 9.43
C SER A 368 -4.74 21.92 8.25
N LEU A 369 -4.86 20.58 8.30
CA LEU A 369 -4.54 19.69 7.18
C LEU A 369 -5.34 19.99 5.91
N PHE A 370 -6.55 20.54 6.03
CA PHE A 370 -7.41 20.82 4.87
C PHE A 370 -6.77 21.83 3.91
N HIS A 371 -5.99 22.78 4.43
CA HIS A 371 -5.30 23.79 3.62
C HIS A 371 -3.84 23.43 3.33
N THR A 372 -3.17 22.71 4.23
CA THR A 372 -1.76 22.40 4.09
C THR A 372 -1.52 21.16 3.21
N ASP A 373 -2.34 20.13 3.36
CA ASP A 373 -2.30 18.89 2.58
C ASP A 373 -3.70 18.28 2.45
N ASN A 374 -4.46 18.78 1.49
CA ASN A 374 -5.85 18.38 1.24
C ASN A 374 -6.01 16.86 0.98
N ASP A 375 -5.02 16.23 0.35
CA ASP A 375 -5.02 14.78 0.12
C ASP A 375 -4.92 14.02 1.44
N SER A 376 -3.97 14.37 2.28
CA SER A 376 -3.81 13.80 3.62
C SER A 376 -5.02 14.08 4.50
N PHE A 377 -5.63 15.27 4.40
CA PHE A 377 -6.84 15.59 5.14
C PHE A 377 -7.99 14.61 4.88
N TYR A 378 -8.29 14.29 3.60
CA TYR A 378 -9.38 13.36 3.30
C TYR A 378 -9.07 11.92 3.73
N HIS A 379 -7.81 11.53 3.74
CA HIS A 379 -7.40 10.24 4.31
C HIS A 379 -7.57 10.23 5.83
N ALA A 380 -7.13 11.27 6.52
CA ALA A 380 -7.28 11.45 7.96
C ALA A 380 -8.76 11.47 8.36
N LEU A 381 -9.58 12.24 7.65
CA LEU A 381 -11.04 12.29 7.85
C LEU A 381 -11.67 10.90 7.69
N GLY A 382 -11.33 10.17 6.64
CA GLY A 382 -11.84 8.82 6.42
C GLY A 382 -11.46 7.85 7.54
N MET A 383 -10.22 7.94 8.03
CA MET A 383 -9.76 7.14 9.18
C MET A 383 -10.47 7.52 10.48
N ALA A 384 -10.60 8.82 10.74
CA ALA A 384 -11.29 9.32 11.93
C ALA A 384 -12.77 8.89 11.96
N LEU A 385 -13.48 9.01 10.81
CA LEU A 385 -14.85 8.50 10.68
C LEU A 385 -14.94 6.98 10.87
N ALA A 386 -13.96 6.22 10.37
CA ALA A 386 -13.94 4.77 10.55
C ALA A 386 -13.74 4.38 12.03
N ILE A 387 -12.85 5.06 12.74
CA ILE A 387 -12.65 4.87 14.18
C ILE A 387 -13.93 5.23 14.92
N ALA A 388 -14.54 6.37 14.64
CA ALA A 388 -15.81 6.77 15.26
C ALA A 388 -16.93 5.75 15.03
N CYS A 389 -16.99 5.13 13.83
CA CYS A 389 -17.97 4.09 13.52
C CYS A 389 -17.69 2.75 14.22
N LYS A 390 -16.45 2.48 14.61
CA LYS A 390 -16.00 1.23 15.21
C LYS A 390 -15.70 1.34 16.70
N SER A 391 -15.66 2.56 17.24
CA SER A 391 -15.47 2.80 18.66
C SER A 391 -16.68 2.30 19.46
N THR A 392 -16.40 1.59 20.53
CA THR A 392 -17.43 1.11 21.46
C THR A 392 -17.62 2.00 22.67
N LEU A 393 -16.78 3.05 22.80
CA LEU A 393 -16.76 3.94 23.96
C LEU A 393 -18.09 4.66 24.21
N PHE A 394 -18.73 5.14 23.16
CA PHE A 394 -19.96 5.92 23.24
C PHE A 394 -21.23 5.09 22.91
N GLY A 395 -21.13 3.76 23.00
CA GLY A 395 -22.23 2.87 22.61
C GLY A 395 -22.56 3.01 21.13
N ASN A 396 -23.80 3.39 20.83
CA ASN A 396 -24.25 3.62 19.44
C ASN A 396 -23.95 5.03 18.89
N GLN A 397 -23.40 5.92 19.71
CA GLN A 397 -23.06 7.28 19.29
C GLN A 397 -21.67 7.29 18.66
N LYS A 398 -21.57 7.83 17.47
CA LYS A 398 -20.29 8.04 16.76
C LYS A 398 -19.81 9.44 17.07
N ARG A 399 -18.58 9.60 17.54
CA ARG A 399 -18.03 10.92 17.87
C ARG A 399 -16.63 11.11 17.33
N ILE A 400 -16.32 12.34 16.93
CA ILE A 400 -15.01 12.79 16.48
C ILE A 400 -14.70 14.14 17.11
N VAL A 401 -13.46 14.37 17.46
CA VAL A 401 -12.96 15.69 17.86
C VAL A 401 -12.30 16.33 16.66
N MET A 402 -12.78 17.49 16.25
CA MET A 402 -12.18 18.30 15.19
C MET A 402 -11.64 19.58 15.82
N TYR A 403 -10.38 19.92 15.53
CA TYR A 403 -9.74 21.06 16.17
C TYR A 403 -8.88 21.89 15.21
N ASP A 404 -8.83 23.17 15.47
CA ASP A 404 -7.91 24.18 14.95
C ASP A 404 -7.50 25.12 16.10
N CYS A 405 -7.75 26.42 16.02
CA CYS A 405 -7.74 27.34 17.17
C CYS A 405 -8.95 27.16 18.10
N SER A 406 -9.97 26.44 17.64
CA SER A 406 -11.15 26.02 18.36
C SER A 406 -11.26 24.50 18.42
N CYS A 407 -12.10 23.98 19.30
CA CYS A 407 -12.31 22.54 19.41
C CYS A 407 -13.80 22.20 19.31
N HIS A 408 -14.14 21.24 18.46
CA HIS A 408 -15.49 20.79 18.21
C HIS A 408 -15.65 19.31 18.52
N PHE A 409 -16.53 19.01 19.50
CA PHE A 409 -17.00 17.66 19.76
C PHE A 409 -18.18 17.35 18.83
N VAL A 410 -17.91 16.58 17.77
CA VAL A 410 -18.89 16.35 16.71
C VAL A 410 -19.57 15.00 16.91
N SER A 411 -20.89 15.01 17.07
CA SER A 411 -21.72 13.81 17.07
C SER A 411 -22.13 13.48 15.63
N LEU A 412 -21.83 12.25 15.19
CA LEU A 412 -22.05 11.78 13.83
C LEU A 412 -23.25 10.84 13.80
N ASN A 413 -24.17 11.04 12.86
CA ASN A 413 -25.35 10.21 12.70
C ASN A 413 -25.51 9.77 11.25
N GLY A 414 -26.23 8.66 11.04
CA GLY A 414 -26.63 8.19 9.73
C GLY A 414 -25.53 7.47 8.92
N ASP A 415 -25.67 7.55 7.59
CA ASP A 415 -24.77 6.97 6.60
C ASP A 415 -23.53 7.85 6.34
N LEU A 416 -22.62 7.37 5.50
CA LEU A 416 -21.38 8.10 5.16
C LEU A 416 -21.67 9.51 4.64
N THR A 417 -22.68 9.65 3.77
CA THR A 417 -22.99 10.95 3.17
C THR A 417 -23.49 11.93 4.22
N GLN A 418 -24.36 11.48 5.13
CA GLN A 418 -24.87 12.28 6.24
C GLN A 418 -23.74 12.67 7.21
N MET A 419 -22.84 11.75 7.54
CA MET A 419 -21.66 12.06 8.37
C MET A 419 -20.77 13.12 7.72
N ILE A 420 -20.55 13.04 6.40
CA ILE A 420 -19.78 14.06 5.66
C ILE A 420 -20.50 15.40 5.65
N ASP A 421 -21.82 15.43 5.48
CA ASP A 421 -22.62 16.66 5.49
C ASP A 421 -22.56 17.35 6.86
N ILE A 422 -22.42 16.60 7.97
CA ILE A 422 -22.24 17.14 9.32
C ILE A 422 -20.86 17.78 9.49
N VAL A 423 -19.79 17.12 9.04
CA VAL A 423 -18.41 17.62 9.28
C VAL A 423 -17.98 18.68 8.28
N LYS A 424 -18.60 18.72 7.09
CA LYS A 424 -18.22 19.61 6.01
C LYS A 424 -18.28 21.10 6.37
N PRO A 425 -19.32 21.64 6.99
CA PRO A 425 -19.35 23.05 7.41
C PRO A 425 -18.19 23.39 8.35
N ILE A 426 -17.90 22.50 9.30
CA ILE A 426 -16.91 22.71 10.36
C ILE A 426 -15.52 22.94 9.76
N TYR A 427 -15.04 22.08 8.85
CA TYR A 427 -13.71 22.23 8.28
C TYR A 427 -13.63 23.29 7.16
N HIS A 428 -14.76 23.76 6.64
CA HIS A 428 -14.79 24.89 5.70
C HIS A 428 -14.77 26.26 6.41
N GLU A 429 -15.23 26.33 7.65
CA GLU A 429 -15.25 27.53 8.48
C GLU A 429 -14.03 27.65 9.40
N HIS A 430 -13.07 26.70 9.31
CA HIS A 430 -11.95 26.65 10.22
C HIS A 430 -10.98 27.83 10.07
N HIS A 431 -10.26 28.12 11.16
CA HIS A 431 -9.24 29.15 11.24
C HIS A 431 -7.84 28.56 11.09
N ILE A 432 -6.88 29.39 10.65
CA ILE A 432 -5.47 28.97 10.54
C ILE A 432 -4.90 28.82 11.96
N GLY A 433 -4.48 27.61 12.29
CA GLY A 433 -3.86 27.26 13.57
C GLY A 433 -4.16 25.83 13.96
N SER A 434 -3.49 25.35 14.98
CA SER A 434 -3.68 23.98 15.52
C SER A 434 -3.39 24.06 17.03
N ASP A 435 -4.45 24.00 17.85
CA ASP A 435 -4.38 24.06 19.31
C ASP A 435 -4.82 22.72 19.93
N LEU A 436 -3.87 21.77 19.95
CA LEU A 436 -4.08 20.45 20.54
C LEU A 436 -4.24 20.53 22.06
N GLU A 437 -3.61 21.51 22.71
CA GLU A 437 -3.70 21.73 24.15
C GLU A 437 -5.13 22.05 24.58
N ASN A 438 -5.78 22.99 23.87
CA ASN A 438 -7.18 23.30 24.08
C ASN A 438 -8.10 22.10 23.82
N ALA A 439 -7.84 21.33 22.76
CA ALA A 439 -8.63 20.13 22.44
C ALA A 439 -8.54 19.07 23.55
N PHE A 440 -7.36 18.87 24.13
CA PHE A 440 -7.16 17.94 25.24
C PHE A 440 -7.78 18.47 26.56
N SER A 441 -7.66 19.76 26.82
CA SER A 441 -8.28 20.39 27.97
C SER A 441 -9.81 20.27 27.96
N MET A 442 -10.43 20.48 26.80
CA MET A 442 -11.87 20.27 26.63
C MET A 442 -12.26 18.80 26.83
N CYS A 443 -11.45 17.84 26.38
CA CYS A 443 -11.70 16.43 26.63
C CYS A 443 -11.56 16.08 28.10
N ALA A 444 -10.55 16.60 28.79
CA ALA A 444 -10.39 16.39 30.24
C ALA A 444 -11.64 16.90 31.00
N SER A 445 -12.11 18.09 30.69
CA SER A 445 -13.34 18.65 31.29
C SER A 445 -14.58 17.79 30.98
N ALA A 446 -14.74 17.34 29.72
CA ALA A 446 -15.85 16.49 29.33
C ALA A 446 -15.83 15.11 30.03
N ILE A 447 -14.65 14.53 30.26
CA ILE A 447 -14.48 13.29 31.01
C ILE A 447 -14.86 13.51 32.48
N GLN A 448 -14.42 14.58 33.08
CA GLN A 448 -14.74 14.95 34.45
C GLN A 448 -16.26 15.12 34.65
N ASP A 449 -16.92 15.83 33.72
CA ASP A 449 -18.37 16.06 33.77
C ASP A 449 -19.18 14.77 33.55
N SER A 450 -18.65 13.85 32.74
CA SER A 450 -19.33 12.59 32.40
C SER A 450 -19.36 11.57 33.51
N LYS A 451 -18.59 11.77 34.61
CA LYS A 451 -18.42 10.80 35.70
C LYS A 451 -18.05 9.40 35.22
N LEU A 452 -17.27 9.31 34.15
CA LEU A 452 -16.71 8.04 33.69
C LEU A 452 -15.87 7.42 34.80
N ASP A 453 -16.00 6.11 34.99
CA ASP A 453 -15.21 5.35 35.96
C ASP A 453 -13.72 5.47 35.59
N GLU A 454 -12.87 5.69 36.59
CA GLU A 454 -11.41 5.80 36.42
C GLU A 454 -10.82 4.62 35.64
N SER A 455 -11.36 3.41 35.89
CA SER A 455 -10.94 2.22 35.13
C SER A 455 -11.16 2.35 33.63
N HIS A 456 -12.20 3.04 33.16
CA HIS A 456 -12.45 3.28 31.74
C HIS A 456 -11.55 4.37 31.17
N VAL A 457 -11.22 5.39 31.94
CA VAL A 457 -10.33 6.48 31.52
C VAL A 457 -8.91 5.95 31.30
N GLU A 458 -8.46 5.02 32.11
CA GLU A 458 -7.16 4.38 31.98
C GLU A 458 -6.94 3.68 30.63
N TYR A 459 -8.01 3.17 30.01
CA TYR A 459 -7.98 2.49 28.70
C TYR A 459 -8.18 3.44 27.52
N LEU A 460 -8.47 4.73 27.76
CA LEU A 460 -8.67 5.69 26.66
C LEU A 460 -7.40 5.86 25.84
N THR A 461 -7.58 5.86 24.53
CA THR A 461 -6.53 6.14 23.57
C THR A 461 -6.99 7.26 22.63
N PHE A 462 -6.24 8.35 22.57
CA PHE A 462 -6.46 9.44 21.63
C PHE A 462 -5.64 9.18 20.38
N ILE A 463 -6.31 9.14 19.23
CA ILE A 463 -5.63 9.05 17.94
C ILE A 463 -5.68 10.43 17.30
N VAL A 464 -4.53 11.06 17.21
CA VAL A 464 -4.40 12.43 16.69
C VAL A 464 -3.91 12.40 15.25
N PHE A 465 -4.76 12.83 14.33
CA PHE A 465 -4.44 12.99 12.92
C PHE A 465 -4.02 14.44 12.66
N GLY A 466 -2.77 14.64 12.25
CA GLY A 466 -2.24 15.99 12.05
C GLY A 466 -0.95 16.02 11.23
N ASN A 467 -0.45 17.23 11.02
CA ASN A 467 0.88 17.45 10.46
C ASN A 467 1.80 17.95 11.59
N PHE A 468 2.64 17.06 12.09
CA PHE A 468 3.49 17.30 13.27
C PHE A 468 4.83 17.93 12.89
N SER A 469 4.86 18.85 11.94
CA SER A 469 6.09 19.55 11.51
C SER A 469 6.63 20.54 12.57
N GLN A 470 5.82 20.90 13.55
CA GLN A 470 6.22 21.73 14.68
C GLN A 470 5.95 20.94 15.96
N SER A 471 6.93 20.92 16.84
CA SER A 471 6.86 20.28 18.15
C SER A 471 5.73 20.92 18.98
N THR A 472 4.51 20.41 18.84
CA THR A 472 3.46 20.73 19.79
C THR A 472 3.87 20.04 21.09
N PRO A 473 4.09 20.75 22.18
CA PRO A 473 4.50 20.13 23.43
C PRO A 473 3.33 19.33 24.00
N ILE A 474 3.30 18.05 23.64
CA ILE A 474 2.29 17.07 24.13
C ILE A 474 2.22 17.07 25.63
N HIS A 475 3.38 17.29 26.26
CA HIS A 475 3.47 17.32 27.71
C HIS A 475 2.58 18.41 28.31
N ASN A 476 2.52 19.60 27.68
CA ASN A 476 1.63 20.67 28.11
C ASN A 476 0.17 20.30 27.89
N ALA A 477 -0.18 19.71 26.73
CA ALA A 477 -1.53 19.27 26.44
C ALA A 477 -2.02 18.19 27.42
N LEU A 478 -1.14 17.29 27.85
CA LEU A 478 -1.47 16.27 28.86
C LEU A 478 -1.50 16.82 30.30
N SER A 479 -0.91 17.98 30.56
CA SER A 479 -0.96 18.62 31.89
C SER A 479 -2.40 18.92 32.35
N ALA A 480 -3.31 19.13 31.40
CA ALA A 480 -4.74 19.31 31.68
C ALA A 480 -5.36 18.11 32.41
N PHE A 481 -4.94 16.89 32.10
CA PHE A 481 -5.40 15.67 32.79
C PHE A 481 -4.84 15.58 34.21
N HIS A 482 -3.58 15.92 34.37
CA HIS A 482 -2.94 15.95 35.71
C HIS A 482 -3.58 17.01 36.62
N SER A 483 -3.86 18.21 36.10
CA SER A 483 -4.50 19.28 36.87
C SER A 483 -5.94 18.94 37.28
N SER A 484 -6.62 18.11 36.48
CA SER A 484 -7.98 17.61 36.75
C SER A 484 -7.99 16.34 37.59
N ASN A 485 -6.84 15.84 38.03
CA ASN A 485 -6.67 14.57 38.76
C ASN A 485 -7.29 13.36 38.04
N ILE A 486 -7.17 13.32 36.71
CA ILE A 486 -7.67 12.27 35.84
C ILE A 486 -6.48 11.48 35.28
N SER A 487 -6.62 10.15 35.16
CA SER A 487 -5.62 9.30 34.52
C SER A 487 -5.31 9.76 33.10
N THR A 488 -4.03 9.85 32.77
CA THR A 488 -3.59 10.33 31.44
C THR A 488 -3.90 9.28 30.37
N PRO A 489 -4.67 9.62 29.33
CA PRO A 489 -4.95 8.70 28.23
C PRO A 489 -3.67 8.39 27.43
N SER A 490 -3.66 7.25 26.76
CA SER A 490 -2.63 6.96 25.76
C SER A 490 -2.83 7.84 24.52
N VAL A 491 -1.74 8.36 23.97
CA VAL A 491 -1.81 9.20 22.75
C VAL A 491 -1.04 8.52 21.62
N LEU A 492 -1.63 8.52 20.46
CA LEU A 492 -1.10 7.94 19.24
C LEU A 492 -1.18 8.99 18.12
N TYR A 493 -0.05 9.31 17.52
CA TYR A 493 0.04 10.27 16.42
C TYR A 493 -0.03 9.58 15.08
N TRP A 494 -0.77 10.18 14.14
CA TRP A 494 -0.86 9.66 12.78
C TRP A 494 -0.75 10.79 11.77
N ALA A 495 0.37 10.82 11.05
CA ALA A 495 0.65 11.81 10.01
C ALA A 495 0.48 11.23 8.61
N GLY A 496 -0.01 12.06 7.69
CA GLY A 496 -0.15 11.72 6.27
C GLY A 496 1.14 11.83 5.49
N SER A 497 1.88 12.90 5.75
CA SER A 497 3.16 13.23 5.13
C SER A 497 4.01 14.03 6.11
N HIS A 498 5.32 13.89 6.00
CA HIS A 498 6.32 14.62 6.78
C HIS A 498 6.05 14.73 8.29
N ILE A 499 6.64 13.80 9.01
CA ILE A 499 7.08 14.14 10.36
C ILE A 499 8.42 14.84 10.17
N GLY A 500 8.52 16.12 10.55
CA GLY A 500 9.81 16.80 10.61
C GLY A 500 10.78 15.97 11.43
N HIS A 501 12.09 16.06 11.18
CA HIS A 501 13.14 15.33 11.90
C HIS A 501 12.99 15.40 13.43
N ASN A 502 12.28 16.38 13.95
CA ASN A 502 12.07 16.65 15.36
C ASN A 502 10.98 15.80 16.05
N VAL A 503 10.17 15.03 15.34
CA VAL A 503 9.16 14.16 16.00
C VAL A 503 9.78 12.85 16.48
N ILE A 504 10.90 12.43 15.88
CA ILE A 504 11.71 11.33 16.42
C ILE A 504 12.58 11.84 17.57
N GLU A 505 12.93 13.13 17.59
CA GLU A 505 13.58 13.86 18.68
C GLU A 505 12.58 14.43 19.71
N LEU A 506 11.36 13.95 19.78
CA LEU A 506 10.54 14.05 21.00
C LEU A 506 11.17 13.27 22.17
N ASN A 507 12.37 12.80 21.98
CA ASN A 507 13.33 12.54 23.04
C ASN A 507 13.70 13.86 23.71
N VAL A 508 13.06 14.14 24.75
CA VAL A 508 13.41 14.79 25.98
C VAL A 508 14.90 15.20 26.16
N SER A 509 15.49 15.96 25.26
CA SER A 509 16.81 16.57 25.51
C SER A 509 16.74 18.08 25.72
N SER A 510 15.57 18.68 25.86
CA SER A 510 15.41 20.11 26.11
C SER A 510 14.49 20.43 27.31
N LEU A 511 14.49 19.61 28.33
CA LEU A 511 13.95 20.00 29.61
C LEU A 511 15.10 20.34 30.53
N ASP A 512 15.30 21.65 30.64
CA ASP A 512 15.95 22.41 31.70
C ASP A 512 16.69 21.62 32.81
N SER A 513 17.96 21.89 32.86
CA SER A 513 18.89 21.62 33.95
C SER A 513 18.56 22.36 35.29
N SER A 514 17.29 22.55 35.64
CA SER A 514 16.94 23.34 36.82
C SER A 514 15.86 22.78 37.74
N ILE A 515 15.56 21.47 37.70
CA ILE A 515 14.73 20.86 38.76
C ILE A 515 15.28 19.49 39.14
N ASP A 516 15.81 19.45 40.34
CA ASP A 516 16.10 18.41 41.32
C ASP A 516 16.14 16.92 40.87
N ASP A 517 17.36 16.37 40.96
CA ASP A 517 17.72 14.97 40.88
C ASP A 517 17.05 14.14 42.01
N SER A 518 15.86 13.66 41.84
CA SER A 518 15.41 12.49 42.61
C SER A 518 14.00 12.02 42.21
N LYS A 519 13.86 11.36 41.08
CA LYS A 519 12.89 10.29 40.80
C LYS A 519 12.90 10.00 39.29
N ASN A 520 13.11 8.73 38.94
CA ASN A 520 13.07 8.20 37.60
C ASN A 520 11.97 8.85 36.73
N LYS A 521 12.33 9.85 35.91
CA LYS A 521 11.47 10.32 34.83
C LYS A 521 11.68 9.41 33.63
N GLU A 522 10.88 8.36 33.55
CA GLU A 522 10.70 7.61 32.29
C GLU A 522 10.21 8.58 31.21
N SER A 523 11.08 8.85 30.24
CA SER A 523 10.70 9.57 29.02
C SER A 523 9.72 8.70 28.24
N ARG A 524 8.42 9.03 28.30
CA ARG A 524 7.40 8.34 27.52
C ARG A 524 7.54 8.76 26.05
N GLU A 525 7.99 7.83 25.20
CA GLU A 525 7.92 7.98 23.76
C GLU A 525 6.50 7.69 23.29
N TYR A 526 5.89 8.61 22.54
CA TYR A 526 4.56 8.41 21.96
C TYR A 526 4.68 7.76 20.59
N PRO A 527 3.92 6.68 20.31
CA PRO A 527 3.96 6.03 19.00
C PRO A 527 3.45 6.97 17.92
N CYS A 528 4.21 7.05 16.84
CA CYS A 528 3.89 7.85 15.68
C CYS A 528 3.79 6.97 14.43
N PHE A 529 2.69 7.13 13.69
CA PHE A 529 2.46 6.45 12.43
C PHE A 529 2.57 7.41 11.27
N VAL A 530 3.04 6.88 10.14
CA VAL A 530 3.14 7.64 8.90
C VAL A 530 2.46 6.88 7.78
N GLY A 531 1.76 7.64 6.93
CA GLY A 531 0.99 7.09 5.84
C GLY A 531 -0.33 6.46 6.30
N TYR A 532 -1.41 6.84 5.64
CA TYR A 532 -2.74 6.35 5.97
C TYR A 532 -3.01 5.02 5.27
N SER A 533 -3.18 3.95 6.05
CA SER A 533 -3.46 2.61 5.57
C SER A 533 -4.57 1.95 6.38
N ASN A 534 -5.59 1.43 5.70
CA ASN A 534 -6.67 0.66 6.35
C ASN A 534 -6.11 -0.56 7.11
N HIS A 535 -5.04 -1.16 6.59
CA HIS A 535 -4.40 -2.30 7.24
C HIS A 535 -3.72 -1.89 8.53
N THR A 536 -3.02 -0.76 8.55
CA THR A 536 -2.43 -0.21 9.78
C THR A 536 -3.51 0.02 10.83
N LEU A 537 -4.66 0.60 10.45
CA LEU A 537 -5.80 0.77 11.36
C LEU A 537 -6.32 -0.58 11.88
N THR A 538 -6.45 -1.58 11.01
CA THR A 538 -6.87 -2.92 11.42
C THR A 538 -5.89 -3.55 12.43
N ARG A 539 -4.58 -3.35 12.22
CA ARG A 539 -3.55 -3.85 13.14
C ARG A 539 -3.57 -3.11 14.47
N ILE A 540 -3.79 -1.80 14.43
CA ILE A 540 -3.99 -0.97 15.64
C ILE A 540 -5.18 -1.51 16.43
N ALA A 541 -6.32 -1.72 15.77
CA ALA A 541 -7.53 -2.22 16.41
C ALA A 541 -7.39 -3.61 17.02
N GLN A 542 -6.41 -4.40 16.60
CA GLN A 542 -6.11 -5.73 17.15
C GLN A 542 -5.18 -5.70 18.36
N MET A 543 -4.59 -4.57 18.69
CA MET A 543 -3.71 -4.44 19.86
C MET A 543 -4.52 -4.17 21.12
N SER A 544 -4.06 -4.71 22.25
CA SER A 544 -4.64 -4.37 23.56
C SER A 544 -4.21 -2.97 24.01
N SER A 545 -5.03 -2.33 24.84
CA SER A 545 -4.72 -1.02 25.43
C SER A 545 -3.40 -1.04 26.23
N ASP A 546 -3.12 -2.11 26.97
CA ASP A 546 -1.86 -2.25 27.72
C ASP A 546 -0.64 -2.29 26.79
N THR A 547 -0.78 -2.86 25.59
CA THR A 547 0.30 -2.85 24.60
C THR A 547 0.63 -1.44 24.12
N TRP A 548 -0.40 -0.56 23.99
CA TRP A 548 -0.20 0.82 23.54
C TRP A 548 0.59 1.67 24.53
N LYS A 549 0.39 1.46 25.83
CA LYS A 549 1.06 2.23 26.88
C LYS A 549 2.59 2.05 26.89
N HIS A 550 3.07 0.93 26.36
CA HIS A 550 4.45 0.51 26.47
C HIS A 550 5.16 0.24 25.13
N ILE A 551 4.46 0.44 24.00
CA ILE A 551 5.06 0.13 22.70
C ILE A 551 5.96 1.27 22.24
N THR A 552 7.23 0.95 22.00
CA THR A 552 8.16 1.87 21.36
C THR A 552 7.89 1.94 19.84
N PRO A 553 8.29 3.01 19.14
CA PRO A 553 8.18 3.10 17.68
C PRO A 553 8.83 1.90 16.95
N TYR A 554 9.98 1.43 17.43
CA TYR A 554 10.61 0.21 16.91
C TYR A 554 9.81 -1.05 17.22
N GLY A 555 9.27 -1.16 18.44
CA GLY A 555 8.38 -2.25 18.85
C GLY A 555 7.14 -2.33 17.97
N PHE A 556 6.53 -1.19 17.67
CA PHE A 556 5.39 -1.12 16.75
C PHE A 556 5.75 -1.56 15.33
N LEU A 557 6.88 -1.09 14.79
CA LEU A 557 7.35 -1.49 13.47
C LEU A 557 7.59 -3.01 13.41
N ARG A 558 8.20 -3.59 14.44
CA ARG A 558 8.33 -5.05 14.56
C ARG A 558 6.97 -5.75 14.54
N TYR A 559 6.02 -5.28 15.32
CA TYR A 559 4.67 -5.82 15.37
C TYR A 559 3.99 -5.77 14.00
N LEU A 560 4.08 -4.63 13.30
CA LEU A 560 3.51 -4.45 11.97
C LEU A 560 4.10 -5.44 10.96
N LEU A 561 5.41 -5.62 10.96
CA LEU A 561 6.14 -6.50 10.05
C LEU A 561 6.20 -7.97 10.51
N SER A 562 5.72 -8.32 11.70
CA SER A 562 5.58 -9.70 12.17
C SER A 562 4.34 -10.41 11.63
N HIS A 563 3.54 -9.73 10.79
CA HIS A 563 2.39 -10.38 10.17
C HIS A 563 2.83 -11.54 9.29
N THR A 564 2.15 -12.69 9.41
CA THR A 564 2.47 -13.96 8.71
C THR A 564 2.58 -13.80 7.19
N ARG A 565 1.90 -12.80 6.63
CA ARG A 565 2.00 -12.43 5.23
C ARG A 565 3.45 -12.10 4.78
N TYR A 566 4.30 -11.61 5.70
CA TYR A 566 5.70 -11.24 5.41
C TYR A 566 6.72 -12.32 5.79
N ASP A 567 6.29 -13.43 6.40
CA ASP A 567 7.17 -14.55 6.78
C ASP A 567 7.91 -15.19 5.59
N PRO A 568 7.27 -15.36 4.40
CA PRO A 568 7.97 -15.93 3.24
C PRO A 568 9.14 -15.07 2.74
N ILE A 569 9.09 -13.76 2.98
CA ILE A 569 10.18 -12.83 2.65
C ILE A 569 11.31 -12.96 3.67
N GLU A 570 10.96 -13.01 4.94
CA GLU A 570 11.90 -13.17 6.04
C GLU A 570 12.65 -14.51 5.95
N SER A 571 11.91 -15.60 5.82
CA SER A 571 12.48 -16.95 5.72
C SER A 571 13.47 -17.06 4.56
N TYR A 572 13.09 -16.52 3.41
CA TYR A 572 13.92 -16.52 2.23
C TYR A 572 15.21 -15.70 2.43
N PHE A 573 15.09 -14.49 2.99
CA PHE A 573 16.23 -13.61 3.24
C PHE A 573 17.23 -14.24 4.23
N LYS A 574 16.70 -14.84 5.30
CA LYS A 574 17.50 -15.57 6.30
C LYS A 574 18.21 -16.79 5.69
N THR A 575 17.55 -17.56 4.84
CA THR A 575 18.14 -18.73 4.18
C THR A 575 19.31 -18.35 3.28
N LEU A 576 19.15 -17.30 2.46
CA LEU A 576 20.19 -16.86 1.53
C LEU A 576 21.43 -16.29 2.21
N LEU A 577 21.26 -15.54 3.28
CA LEU A 577 22.38 -14.92 3.97
C LEU A 577 22.92 -15.78 5.10
N GLY A 578 22.10 -16.64 5.71
CA GLY A 578 22.54 -17.63 6.70
C GLY A 578 23.34 -18.79 6.09
N ALA A 579 23.09 -19.14 4.82
CA ALA A 579 23.88 -20.16 4.09
C ALA A 579 25.22 -19.61 3.55
N GLY A 580 25.40 -18.28 3.49
CA GLY A 580 26.64 -17.62 3.03
C GLY A 580 27.65 -17.33 4.12
N GLY A 581 27.38 -17.73 5.36
CA GLY A 581 28.24 -17.55 6.52
C GLY A 581 29.18 -18.73 6.80
N LYS A 582 29.55 -19.49 5.77
CA LYS A 582 30.65 -20.47 5.82
C LYS A 582 31.71 -20.11 4.81
#